data_465dd221a3a9c148329991aa7b3551a9
#
_entry.id   465dd221a3a9c148329991aa7b3551a9
#
_cell.length_a   1.000
_cell.length_b   1.000
_cell.length_c   1.000
_cell.angle_alpha   90.00
_cell.angle_beta   90.00
_cell.angle_gamma   90.00
#
_symmetry.space_group_name_H-M   'P 1'
#
loop_
_entity.id
_entity.type
_entity.pdbx_description
1 polymer ?
#
loop_
_entity_poly.entity_id
_entity_poly.type
_entity_poly.pdbx_seq_one_letter_code
_entity_poly.pdbx_strand_id
1 'polypeptide(L)'
;MGAAAMAGIGMAGAADARVPAGTWANPSNTVQVRFAPCGRGPDAQLMCGTVVWASEQAKADAARGGSPRLVGTRLFTDFEEEEPGRWAGTVFVPDIGREVEGTITQLDARTLVGEGCLLGRLGCREQRWHRVK
;
A
#
# COMPACT_ATOMS: atom_id res chain seq x y z
N MET A 1 -2.89 29.49 26.24
CA MET A 1 -3.77 28.49 26.80
C MET A 1 -4.40 27.64 25.71
N GLY A 2 -5.17 28.23 24.82
CA GLY A 2 -5.75 27.50 23.71
C GLY A 2 -4.71 26.92 22.75
N ALA A 3 -3.54 27.53 22.69
CA ALA A 3 -2.50 27.09 21.77
C ALA A 3 -2.02 25.67 22.05
N ALA A 4 -1.95 25.29 23.33
CA ALA A 4 -1.47 23.95 23.68
C ALA A 4 -2.42 22.87 23.18
N ALA A 5 -3.72 23.08 23.28
CA ALA A 5 -4.70 22.11 22.81
C ALA A 5 -4.65 21.96 21.30
N MET A 6 -4.48 23.07 20.58
CA MET A 6 -4.40 23.03 19.14
C MET A 6 -3.15 22.29 18.67
N ALA A 7 -2.04 22.47 19.35
CA ALA A 7 -0.80 21.76 19.00
C ALA A 7 -0.97 20.25 19.15
N GLY A 8 -1.64 19.81 20.22
CA GLY A 8 -1.89 18.39 20.41
C GLY A 8 -2.73 17.77 19.30
N ILE A 9 -3.75 18.49 18.87
CA ILE A 9 -4.63 18.02 17.81
C ILE A 9 -3.84 17.92 16.49
N GLY A 10 -3.02 18.90 16.19
CA GLY A 10 -2.23 18.89 14.98
C GLY A 10 -1.24 17.72 14.93
N MET A 11 -0.66 17.39 16.08
CA MET A 11 0.28 16.27 16.14
C MET A 11 -0.42 14.93 15.90
N ALA A 12 -1.60 14.75 16.45
CA ALA A 12 -2.37 13.53 16.23
C ALA A 12 -2.71 13.35 14.75
N GLY A 13 -3.14 14.42 14.07
CA GLY A 13 -3.45 14.36 12.66
C GLY A 13 -2.22 14.05 11.81
N ALA A 14 -1.07 14.60 12.16
CA ALA A 14 0.16 14.34 11.44
C ALA A 14 0.61 12.88 11.59
N ALA A 15 0.42 12.30 12.78
CA ALA A 15 0.78 10.89 13.01
C ALA A 15 -0.08 9.97 12.16
N ASP A 16 -1.37 10.26 12.03
CA ASP A 16 -2.30 9.43 11.26
C ASP A 16 -2.06 9.51 9.76
N ALA A 17 -1.42 10.57 9.30
CA ALA A 17 -1.17 10.78 7.88
C ALA A 17 -0.06 9.88 7.31
N ARG A 18 0.69 9.18 8.16
CA ARG A 18 1.80 8.34 7.70
C ARG A 18 1.37 7.10 6.95
N VAL A 19 0.18 6.62 7.22
CA VAL A 19 -0.34 5.40 6.61
C VAL A 19 -1.73 5.72 6.09
N PRO A 20 -2.01 5.45 4.79
CA PRO A 20 -3.35 5.65 4.28
C PRO A 20 -4.34 4.81 5.07
N ALA A 21 -5.32 5.47 5.67
CA ALA A 21 -6.31 4.79 6.50
C ALA A 21 -7.27 3.96 5.65
N GLY A 22 -7.79 2.89 6.24
CA GLY A 22 -8.85 2.09 5.64
C GLY A 22 -8.36 0.96 4.76
N THR A 23 -9.27 0.46 3.96
CA THR A 23 -9.06 -0.65 3.05
C THR A 23 -9.19 -0.14 1.62
N TRP A 24 -8.29 -0.59 0.77
CA TRP A 24 -8.16 -0.09 -0.59
C TRP A 24 -8.30 -1.22 -1.60
N ALA A 25 -9.02 -0.97 -2.69
CA ALA A 25 -9.23 -1.96 -3.74
C ALA A 25 -8.50 -1.56 -5.01
N ASN A 26 -7.99 -2.57 -5.73
CA ASN A 26 -7.36 -2.37 -7.03
C ASN A 26 -8.42 -1.97 -8.08
N PRO A 27 -8.00 -1.50 -9.27
CA PRO A 27 -8.95 -1.01 -10.29
C PRO A 27 -10.05 -2.01 -10.66
N SER A 28 -9.74 -3.29 -10.70
CA SER A 28 -10.71 -4.31 -11.08
C SER A 28 -11.56 -4.83 -9.93
N ASN A 29 -11.36 -4.31 -8.72
CA ASN A 29 -12.09 -4.76 -7.51
C ASN A 29 -11.92 -6.25 -7.21
N THR A 30 -10.74 -6.78 -7.48
CA THR A 30 -10.43 -8.19 -7.25
C THR A 30 -9.53 -8.42 -6.05
N VAL A 31 -8.88 -7.37 -5.55
CA VAL A 31 -7.98 -7.46 -4.40
C VAL A 31 -8.19 -6.25 -3.52
N GLN A 32 -8.25 -6.48 -2.20
CA GLN A 32 -8.31 -5.40 -1.23
C GLN A 32 -7.12 -5.51 -0.27
N VAL A 33 -6.53 -4.37 0.03
CA VAL A 33 -5.32 -4.27 0.84
C VAL A 33 -5.55 -3.29 1.99
N ARG A 34 -4.96 -3.60 3.13
CA ARG A 34 -4.90 -2.67 4.26
C ARG A 34 -3.45 -2.33 4.54
N PHE A 35 -3.19 -1.06 4.74
CA PHE A 35 -1.85 -0.57 5.08
C PHE A 35 -1.69 -0.43 6.58
N ALA A 36 -0.47 -0.71 7.05
CA ALA A 36 -0.10 -0.58 8.45
C ALA A 36 1.42 -0.43 8.54
N PRO A 37 1.96 0.01 9.68
CA PRO A 37 3.39 -0.03 9.87
C PRO A 37 3.91 -1.46 9.70
N CYS A 38 5.10 -1.60 9.13
CA CYS A 38 5.66 -2.93 8.84
C CYS A 38 6.02 -3.71 10.10
N GLY A 39 6.23 -3.02 11.22
CA GLY A 39 6.59 -3.66 12.47
C GLY A 39 6.78 -2.65 13.57
N ARG A 40 7.56 -3.02 14.56
CA ARG A 40 7.88 -2.15 15.72
C ARG A 40 9.30 -1.61 15.59
N GLY A 41 9.62 -0.64 16.43
CA GLY A 41 10.94 -0.03 16.42
C GLY A 41 11.22 0.68 15.11
N PRO A 42 12.36 0.46 14.47
CA PRO A 42 12.69 1.12 13.20
C PRO A 42 11.68 0.84 12.11
N ASP A 43 11.09 -0.36 12.10
CA ASP A 43 10.12 -0.75 11.07
C ASP A 43 8.77 -0.05 11.22
N ALA A 44 8.52 0.60 12.35
CA ALA A 44 7.30 1.37 12.55
C ALA A 44 7.23 2.60 11.64
N GLN A 45 8.36 3.01 11.09
CA GLN A 45 8.43 4.13 10.15
C GLN A 45 8.11 3.70 8.71
N LEU A 46 8.14 2.40 8.45
CA LEU A 46 7.90 1.85 7.13
C LEU A 46 6.46 1.37 7.02
N MET A 47 5.89 1.54 5.82
CA MET A 47 4.51 1.15 5.55
C MET A 47 4.49 -0.17 4.80
N CYS A 48 3.61 -1.07 5.22
CA CYS A 48 3.37 -2.34 4.56
C CYS A 48 1.89 -2.47 4.21
N GLY A 49 1.59 -3.14 3.10
CA GLY A 49 0.22 -3.38 2.68
C GLY A 49 -0.03 -4.87 2.52
N THR A 50 -1.07 -5.36 3.17
CA THR A 50 -1.39 -6.78 3.22
C THR A 50 -2.76 -7.04 2.61
N VAL A 51 -2.87 -8.09 1.81
CA VAL A 51 -4.15 -8.48 1.21
C VAL A 51 -5.09 -8.96 2.30
N VAL A 52 -6.26 -8.33 2.38
CA VAL A 52 -7.29 -8.71 3.37
C VAL A 52 -8.49 -9.38 2.70
N TRP A 53 -8.60 -9.26 1.39
CA TRP A 53 -9.65 -9.92 0.61
C TRP A 53 -9.21 -10.04 -0.84
N ALA A 54 -9.61 -11.12 -1.50
CA ALA A 54 -9.35 -11.33 -2.92
C ALA A 54 -10.49 -12.16 -3.53
N SER A 55 -10.78 -11.88 -4.80
CA SER A 55 -11.78 -12.65 -5.54
C SER A 55 -11.23 -14.05 -5.84
N GLU A 56 -12.12 -14.96 -6.21
CA GLU A 56 -11.71 -16.32 -6.57
C GLU A 56 -10.79 -16.31 -7.79
N GLN A 57 -11.05 -15.42 -8.74
CA GLN A 57 -10.19 -15.29 -9.92
C GLN A 57 -8.80 -14.80 -9.55
N ALA A 58 -8.71 -13.78 -8.67
CA ALA A 58 -7.43 -13.26 -8.24
C ALA A 58 -6.64 -14.34 -7.50
N LYS A 59 -7.30 -15.13 -6.65
CA LYS A 59 -6.65 -16.23 -5.96
C LYS A 59 -6.12 -17.29 -6.92
N ALA A 60 -6.90 -17.61 -7.95
CA ALA A 60 -6.49 -18.59 -8.94
C ALA A 60 -5.27 -18.10 -9.75
N ASP A 61 -5.30 -16.83 -10.14
CA ASP A 61 -4.18 -16.23 -10.88
C ASP A 61 -2.91 -16.21 -10.04
N ALA A 62 -3.03 -15.86 -8.75
CA ALA A 62 -1.90 -15.85 -7.84
C ALA A 62 -1.36 -17.26 -7.62
N ALA A 63 -2.22 -18.26 -7.50
CA ALA A 63 -1.81 -19.64 -7.32
C ALA A 63 -1.01 -20.13 -8.52
N ARG A 64 -1.45 -19.78 -9.73
CA ARG A 64 -0.71 -20.13 -10.94
C ARG A 64 0.67 -19.47 -10.98
N GLY A 65 0.79 -18.29 -10.39
CA GLY A 65 2.06 -17.58 -10.28
C GLY A 65 2.94 -18.02 -9.12
N GLY A 66 2.52 -19.04 -8.38
CA GLY A 66 3.29 -19.56 -7.25
C GLY A 66 2.90 -18.99 -5.90
N SER A 67 1.77 -18.28 -5.81
CA SER A 67 1.31 -17.63 -4.57
C SER A 67 -0.05 -18.21 -4.16
N PRO A 68 -0.09 -19.42 -3.56
CA PRO A 68 -1.35 -20.07 -3.23
C PRO A 68 -2.12 -19.44 -2.06
N ARG A 69 -1.47 -18.57 -1.29
CA ARG A 69 -2.11 -17.92 -0.14
C ARG A 69 -2.12 -16.42 -0.33
N LEU A 70 -2.90 -15.96 -1.29
CA LEU A 70 -2.94 -14.54 -1.61
C LEU A 70 -3.42 -13.69 -0.44
N VAL A 71 -4.52 -14.08 0.20
CA VAL A 71 -5.00 -13.35 1.39
C VAL A 71 -3.99 -13.56 2.53
N GLY A 72 -3.54 -12.46 3.12
CA GLY A 72 -2.50 -12.47 4.13
C GLY A 72 -1.11 -12.17 3.57
N THR A 73 -0.98 -12.11 2.26
CA THR A 73 0.31 -11.79 1.62
C THR A 73 0.57 -10.30 1.64
N ARG A 74 1.78 -9.89 1.96
CA ARG A 74 2.20 -8.51 1.83
C ARG A 74 2.49 -8.23 0.36
N LEU A 75 1.71 -7.32 -0.23
CA LEU A 75 1.97 -6.85 -1.58
C LEU A 75 2.92 -5.66 -1.59
N PHE A 76 2.85 -4.85 -0.54
CA PHE A 76 3.66 -3.64 -0.42
C PHE A 76 4.52 -3.79 0.83
N THR A 77 5.84 -3.70 0.67
CA THR A 77 6.77 -3.97 1.76
C THR A 77 7.79 -2.84 1.87
N ASP A 78 8.03 -2.41 3.11
CA ASP A 78 9.08 -1.44 3.43
C ASP A 78 8.96 -0.14 2.62
N PHE A 79 7.73 0.37 2.49
CA PHE A 79 7.51 1.65 1.83
C PHE A 79 7.90 2.78 2.77
N GLU A 80 8.82 3.60 2.30
CA GLU A 80 9.32 4.74 3.03
C GLU A 80 8.72 6.02 2.46
N GLU A 81 8.26 6.89 3.34
CA GLU A 81 7.69 8.17 2.91
C GLU A 81 8.81 9.08 2.44
N GLU A 82 8.76 9.48 1.17
CA GLU A 82 9.77 10.37 0.58
C GLU A 82 9.38 11.83 0.72
N GLU A 83 8.09 12.08 0.65
CA GLU A 83 7.50 13.39 0.87
C GLU A 83 6.04 13.15 1.29
N PRO A 84 5.36 14.15 1.86
CA PRO A 84 4.00 13.93 2.32
C PRO A 84 3.10 13.35 1.24
N GLY A 85 2.52 12.19 1.52
CA GLY A 85 1.60 11.53 0.60
C GLY A 85 2.26 10.70 -0.49
N ARG A 86 3.58 10.52 -0.45
CA ARG A 86 4.28 9.70 -1.44
C ARG A 86 5.28 8.76 -0.77
N TRP A 87 5.20 7.50 -1.12
CA TRP A 87 6.04 6.44 -0.56
C TRP A 87 6.71 5.63 -1.67
N ALA A 88 7.89 5.10 -1.40
CA ALA A 88 8.61 4.21 -2.32
C ALA A 88 9.05 2.96 -1.57
N GLY A 89 8.97 1.82 -2.23
CA GLY A 89 9.33 0.55 -1.62
C GLY A 89 9.25 -0.60 -2.61
N THR A 90 9.01 -1.79 -2.07
CA THR A 90 8.98 -3.03 -2.85
C THR A 90 7.55 -3.53 -3.02
N VAL A 91 7.20 -3.89 -4.26
CA VAL A 91 5.90 -4.44 -4.60
C VAL A 91 6.08 -5.89 -5.00
N PHE A 92 5.31 -6.77 -4.36
CA PHE A 92 5.25 -8.18 -4.76
C PHE A 92 4.10 -8.36 -5.75
N VAL A 93 4.38 -9.00 -6.89
CA VAL A 93 3.38 -9.26 -7.92
C VAL A 93 3.06 -10.76 -7.88
N PRO A 94 1.93 -11.16 -7.25
CA PRO A 94 1.64 -12.57 -7.01
C PRO A 94 1.49 -13.42 -8.26
N ASP A 95 0.94 -12.83 -9.32
CA ASP A 95 0.64 -13.56 -10.55
C ASP A 95 1.89 -14.05 -11.27
N ILE A 96 3.03 -13.44 -10.99
CA ILE A 96 4.30 -13.83 -11.58
C ILE A 96 5.34 -14.19 -10.52
N GLY A 97 5.00 -14.07 -9.23
CA GLY A 97 5.89 -14.43 -8.13
C GLY A 97 7.15 -13.58 -8.05
N ARG A 98 7.10 -12.31 -8.42
CA ARG A 98 8.27 -11.44 -8.47
C ARG A 98 8.06 -10.16 -7.68
N GLU A 99 9.17 -9.62 -7.20
CA GLU A 99 9.19 -8.31 -6.55
C GLU A 99 9.72 -7.27 -7.51
N VAL A 100 9.15 -6.08 -7.44
CA VAL A 100 9.57 -4.94 -8.25
C VAL A 100 9.61 -3.71 -7.37
N GLU A 101 10.34 -2.69 -7.79
CA GLU A 101 10.32 -1.41 -7.10
C GLU A 101 9.07 -0.65 -7.50
N GLY A 102 8.52 0.09 -6.55
CA GLY A 102 7.30 0.82 -6.83
C GLY A 102 7.12 2.04 -5.94
N THR A 103 6.14 2.85 -6.30
CA THR A 103 5.75 4.02 -5.54
C THR A 103 4.26 4.01 -5.31
N ILE A 104 3.83 4.67 -4.22
CA ILE A 104 2.43 4.90 -3.92
C ILE A 104 2.28 6.39 -3.67
N THR A 105 1.33 7.02 -4.34
CA THR A 105 1.01 8.43 -4.14
C THR A 105 -0.44 8.55 -3.74
N GLN A 106 -0.71 9.21 -2.63
CA GLN A 106 -2.08 9.49 -2.21
C GLN A 106 -2.53 10.80 -2.84
N LEU A 107 -3.51 10.72 -3.73
CA LEU A 107 -4.03 11.90 -4.42
C LEU A 107 -5.05 12.64 -3.57
N ASP A 108 -5.89 11.89 -2.86
CA ASP A 108 -6.92 12.45 -1.98
C ASP A 108 -7.32 11.37 -0.97
N ALA A 109 -8.34 11.62 -0.17
CA ALA A 109 -8.75 10.69 0.88
C ALA A 109 -9.26 9.36 0.36
N ARG A 110 -9.56 9.26 -0.94
CA ARG A 110 -10.18 8.07 -1.53
C ARG A 110 -9.39 7.44 -2.65
N THR A 111 -8.26 8.03 -3.04
CA THR A 111 -7.53 7.58 -4.23
C THR A 111 -6.04 7.47 -3.96
N LEU A 112 -5.48 6.30 -4.27
CA LEU A 112 -4.05 6.07 -4.32
C LEU A 112 -3.65 5.74 -5.74
N VAL A 113 -2.45 6.16 -6.14
CA VAL A 113 -1.86 5.75 -7.41
C VAL A 113 -0.62 4.95 -7.09
N GLY A 114 -0.62 3.69 -7.52
CA GLY A 114 0.54 2.82 -7.39
C GLY A 114 1.24 2.69 -8.75
N GLU A 115 2.55 2.73 -8.74
CA GLU A 115 3.33 2.49 -9.94
C GLU A 115 4.44 1.49 -9.63
N GLY A 116 4.60 0.50 -10.49
CA GLY A 116 5.66 -0.49 -10.37
C GLY A 116 6.33 -0.72 -11.71
N CYS A 117 7.64 -0.97 -11.68
CA CYS A 117 8.44 -1.13 -12.88
C CYS A 117 9.20 -2.45 -12.83
N LEU A 118 8.97 -3.31 -13.83
CA LEU A 118 9.59 -4.64 -13.87
C LEU A 118 11.06 -4.62 -14.28
N LEU A 119 11.42 -3.76 -15.22
CA LEU A 119 12.77 -3.71 -15.77
C LEU A 119 13.26 -2.26 -15.74
N GLY A 120 13.49 -1.73 -14.54
CA GLY A 120 13.84 -0.34 -14.41
C GLY A 120 12.72 0.54 -14.94
N ARG A 121 13.03 1.35 -15.95
CA ARG A 121 12.03 2.23 -16.54
C ARG A 121 11.15 1.56 -17.57
N LEU A 122 11.54 0.36 -18.01
CA LEU A 122 10.76 -0.40 -18.97
C LEU A 122 9.73 -1.24 -18.23
N GLY A 123 8.54 -1.38 -18.80
CA GLY A 123 7.50 -2.20 -18.21
C GLY A 123 6.87 -1.61 -16.95
N CYS A 124 6.86 -0.28 -16.83
CA CYS A 124 6.20 0.37 -15.71
C CYS A 124 4.69 0.34 -15.89
N ARG A 125 3.98 0.10 -14.79
CA ARG A 125 2.53 0.09 -14.78
C ARG A 125 2.01 0.95 -13.66
N GLU A 126 0.96 1.70 -13.95
CA GLU A 126 0.30 2.57 -13.00
C GLU A 126 -1.11 2.03 -12.75
N GLN A 127 -1.53 2.01 -11.47
CA GLN A 127 -2.87 1.58 -11.09
C GLN A 127 -3.46 2.57 -10.10
N ARG A 128 -4.75 2.84 -10.26
CA ARG A 128 -5.50 3.64 -9.29
C ARG A 128 -6.23 2.73 -8.35
N TRP A 129 -5.92 2.86 -7.08
CA TRP A 129 -6.60 2.11 -6.02
C TRP A 129 -7.57 3.05 -5.34
N HIS A 130 -8.73 2.54 -5.00
CA HIS A 130 -9.77 3.35 -4.37
C HIS A 130 -10.11 2.79 -2.98
N ARG A 131 -10.46 3.70 -2.10
CA ARG A 131 -10.81 3.35 -0.73
C ARG A 131 -12.21 2.73 -0.70
N VAL A 132 -12.34 1.59 -0.04
CA VAL A 132 -13.63 0.92 0.08
C VAL A 132 -14.19 0.99 1.50
N LYS A 133 -13.34 1.22 2.50
CA LYS A 133 -13.79 1.49 3.87
C LYS A 133 -12.68 1.93 4.80
#